data_268d9ba431f022a809f5a89e1f65094e
#
_entry.id   268d9ba431f022a809f5a89e1f65094e
#
_cell.length_a   1.000
_cell.length_b   1.000
_cell.length_c   1.000
_cell.angle_alpha   90.00
_cell.angle_beta   90.00
_cell.angle_gamma   90.00
#
_symmetry.space_group_name_H-M   'P 1'
#
loop_
_entity.id
_entity.type
_entity.pdbx_description
1 polymer ?
#
loop_
_entity_poly.entity_id
_entity_poly.type
_entity_poly.pdbx_seq_one_letter_code
_entity_poly.pdbx_strand_id
1 'polypeptide(L)'
;TYLRCFNRMHDLYPGHRYDGKIELYPDDVDILDSAVDPIEVRMRISMVFQKPNPFPKSIFENVAYGLRVRGEKSESYLEDKVEAALKSAAIWNEVKDRMTESATNLSGGQQQRLCIARSLATDPEIILFDEPTSALDPIATGSIEELIGEIKNQVTILIVTHNMQQAARVSD
;
A
#
# COMPACT_ATOMS: atom_id res chain seq x y z
N THR A 1 11.80 4.42 -11.06
CA THR A 1 11.21 3.27 -11.77
C THR A 1 9.88 3.67 -12.41
N TYR A 2 9.52 3.02 -13.52
CA TYR A 2 8.27 3.29 -14.24
C TYR A 2 7.02 3.17 -13.35
N LEU A 3 7.01 2.22 -12.39
CA LEU A 3 5.92 2.02 -11.44
C LEU A 3 5.53 3.31 -10.69
N ARG A 4 6.51 4.15 -10.35
CA ARG A 4 6.28 5.42 -9.63
C ARG A 4 5.62 6.52 -10.45
N CYS A 5 5.49 6.34 -11.77
CA CYS A 5 4.73 7.26 -12.61
C CYS A 5 3.22 7.12 -12.37
N PHE A 6 2.74 5.91 -12.07
CA PHE A 6 1.31 5.63 -11.87
C PHE A 6 0.70 6.33 -10.65
N ASN A 7 1.50 6.74 -9.66
CA ASN A 7 1.02 7.50 -8.50
C ASN A 7 1.72 8.84 -8.31
N ARG A 8 2.39 9.33 -9.37
CA ARG A 8 3.07 10.63 -9.38
C ARG A 8 4.11 10.83 -8.28
N MET A 9 4.79 9.77 -7.86
CA MET A 9 5.84 9.87 -6.84
C MET A 9 7.04 10.70 -7.27
N HIS A 10 7.26 10.89 -8.58
CA HIS A 10 8.34 11.74 -9.09
C HIS A 10 8.11 13.22 -8.85
N ASP A 11 6.85 13.67 -8.64
CA ASP A 11 6.54 15.07 -8.28
C ASP A 11 7.23 15.50 -6.97
N LEU A 12 7.60 14.55 -6.12
CA LEU A 12 8.32 14.82 -4.87
C LEU A 12 9.79 15.20 -5.09
N TYR A 13 10.30 15.07 -6.31
CA TYR A 13 11.70 15.33 -6.65
C TYR A 13 11.79 16.49 -7.64
N PRO A 14 12.43 17.62 -7.29
CA PRO A 14 12.60 18.76 -8.20
C PRO A 14 13.27 18.36 -9.53
N GLY A 15 12.81 18.95 -10.62
CA GLY A 15 13.40 18.74 -11.96
C GLY A 15 12.89 17.52 -12.72
N HIS A 16 12.02 16.71 -12.13
CA HIS A 16 11.33 15.63 -12.84
C HIS A 16 10.08 16.18 -13.55
N ARG A 17 9.82 15.66 -14.72
CA ARG A 17 8.56 15.87 -15.45
C ARG A 17 8.11 14.58 -16.11
N TYR A 18 6.84 14.51 -16.41
CA TYR A 18 6.26 13.41 -17.19
C TYR A 18 6.03 13.88 -18.63
N ASP A 19 6.37 13.02 -19.58
CA ASP A 19 6.02 13.19 -21.00
C ASP A 19 5.15 11.99 -21.39
N GLY A 20 3.92 12.25 -21.84
CA GLY A 20 2.95 11.23 -22.21
C GLY A 20 1.65 11.35 -21.43
N LYS A 21 0.87 10.27 -21.43
CA LYS A 21 -0.45 10.20 -20.85
C LYS A 21 -0.64 8.87 -20.11
N ILE A 22 -1.29 8.89 -18.96
CA ILE A 22 -1.75 7.70 -18.24
C ILE A 22 -3.23 7.94 -17.86
N GLU A 23 -4.12 7.21 -18.50
CA GLU A 23 -5.56 7.31 -18.24
C GLU A 23 -5.99 6.27 -17.21
N LEU A 24 -6.73 6.72 -16.21
CA LEU A 24 -7.36 5.88 -15.21
C LEU A 24 -8.82 5.63 -15.61
N TYR A 25 -9.12 4.38 -15.92
CA TYR A 25 -10.47 3.92 -16.24
C TYR A 25 -11.27 3.67 -14.93
N PRO A 26 -12.61 3.88 -14.87
CA PRO A 26 -13.50 4.23 -15.99
C PRO A 26 -13.66 5.73 -16.23
N ASP A 27 -13.03 6.60 -15.43
CA ASP A 27 -13.26 8.05 -15.49
C ASP A 27 -12.52 8.72 -16.65
N ASP A 28 -11.65 7.99 -17.35
CA ASP A 28 -10.76 8.48 -18.41
C ASP A 28 -9.92 9.69 -17.99
N VAL A 29 -9.57 9.75 -16.69
CA VAL A 29 -8.76 10.84 -16.14
C VAL A 29 -7.29 10.60 -16.47
N ASP A 30 -6.67 11.58 -17.14
CA ASP A 30 -5.22 11.59 -17.28
C ASP A 30 -4.57 11.97 -15.96
N ILE A 31 -4.05 10.98 -15.25
CA ILE A 31 -3.43 11.19 -13.93
C ILE A 31 -2.12 11.99 -13.97
N LEU A 32 -1.57 12.25 -15.16
CA LEU A 32 -0.37 13.09 -15.33
C LEU A 32 -0.70 14.56 -15.62
N ASP A 33 -1.98 14.89 -15.85
CA ASP A 33 -2.41 16.27 -16.07
C ASP A 33 -2.08 17.13 -14.85
N SER A 34 -1.58 18.32 -15.08
CA SER A 34 -1.24 19.30 -14.05
C SER A 34 -2.45 19.82 -13.26
N ALA A 35 -3.65 19.72 -13.85
CA ALA A 35 -4.90 20.08 -13.18
C ALA A 35 -5.38 19.01 -12.17
N VAL A 36 -4.85 17.79 -12.24
CA VAL A 36 -5.23 16.70 -11.32
C VAL A 36 -4.40 16.78 -10.06
N ASP A 37 -5.05 16.80 -8.89
CA ASP A 37 -4.36 16.81 -7.60
C ASP A 37 -3.59 15.51 -7.37
N PRO A 38 -2.26 15.55 -7.18
CA PRO A 38 -1.46 14.36 -6.87
C PRO A 38 -1.90 13.62 -5.61
N ILE A 39 -2.55 14.29 -4.65
CA ILE A 39 -3.07 13.65 -3.43
C ILE A 39 -4.22 12.72 -3.80
N GLU A 40 -5.16 13.18 -4.63
CA GLU A 40 -6.27 12.36 -5.11
C GLU A 40 -5.78 11.14 -5.88
N VAL A 41 -4.78 11.31 -6.76
CA VAL A 41 -4.16 10.18 -7.47
C VAL A 41 -3.59 9.15 -6.48
N ARG A 42 -2.86 9.59 -5.44
CA ARG A 42 -2.24 8.69 -4.45
C ARG A 42 -3.25 8.03 -3.52
N MET A 43 -4.43 8.60 -3.36
CA MET A 43 -5.52 7.99 -2.61
C MET A 43 -6.19 6.85 -3.39
N ARG A 44 -6.28 6.99 -4.73
CA ARG A 44 -6.81 5.95 -5.63
C ARG A 44 -5.75 4.88 -5.95
N ILE A 45 -4.47 5.27 -6.02
CA ILE A 45 -3.34 4.42 -6.42
C ILE A 45 -2.30 4.40 -5.29
N SER A 46 -2.47 3.48 -4.38
CA SER A 46 -1.55 3.28 -3.25
C SER A 46 -0.25 2.58 -3.67
N MET A 47 0.80 2.71 -2.85
CA MET A 47 2.09 2.07 -3.13
C MET A 47 2.68 1.41 -1.88
N VAL A 48 3.12 0.16 -2.06
CA VAL A 48 3.90 -0.61 -1.09
C VAL A 48 5.34 -0.72 -1.61
N PHE A 49 6.28 -0.26 -0.79
CA PHE A 49 7.69 -0.15 -1.17
C PHE A 49 8.46 -1.45 -0.88
N GLN A 50 9.60 -1.58 -1.53
CA GLN A 50 10.55 -2.68 -1.38
C GLN A 50 11.01 -2.88 0.07
N LYS A 51 11.32 -1.78 0.78
CA LYS A 51 11.62 -1.82 2.21
C LYS A 51 10.40 -1.36 2.98
N PRO A 52 9.97 -2.11 4.00
CA PRO A 52 8.92 -1.64 4.89
C PRO A 52 9.24 -0.23 5.42
N ASN A 53 8.25 0.64 5.40
CA ASN A 53 8.41 2.03 5.81
C ASN A 53 7.29 2.47 6.78
N PRO A 54 7.11 1.78 7.90
CA PRO A 54 6.15 2.23 8.89
C PRO A 54 6.55 3.61 9.41
N PHE A 55 5.56 4.45 9.67
CA PHE A 55 5.79 5.72 10.34
C PHE A 55 6.22 5.47 11.80
N PRO A 56 7.00 6.37 12.43
CA PRO A 56 7.36 6.29 13.84
C PRO A 56 6.17 6.66 14.74
N LYS A 57 5.09 5.91 14.58
CA LYS A 57 3.79 6.04 15.23
C LYS A 57 3.34 4.66 15.68
N SER A 58 2.22 4.59 16.41
CA SER A 58 1.61 3.32 16.80
C SER A 58 1.17 2.50 15.59
N ILE A 59 0.90 1.22 15.81
CA ILE A 59 0.33 0.30 14.80
C ILE A 59 -1.00 0.88 14.29
N PHE A 60 -1.90 1.29 15.20
CA PHE A 60 -3.18 1.92 14.85
C PHE A 60 -2.98 3.16 13.97
N GLU A 61 -2.16 4.11 14.41
CA GLU A 61 -1.95 5.37 13.69
C GLU A 61 -1.25 5.18 12.34
N ASN A 62 -0.50 4.10 12.14
CA ASN A 62 0.02 3.77 10.82
C ASN A 62 -1.09 3.45 9.84
N VAL A 63 -2.06 2.61 10.23
CA VAL A 63 -3.16 2.19 9.36
C VAL A 63 -4.19 3.30 9.18
N ALA A 64 -4.54 4.01 10.27
CA ALA A 64 -5.50 5.11 10.25
C ALA A 64 -5.00 6.35 9.51
N TYR A 65 -3.70 6.46 9.22
CA TYR A 65 -3.07 7.69 8.75
C TYR A 65 -3.74 8.27 7.49
N GLY A 66 -3.97 7.44 6.48
CA GLY A 66 -4.60 7.88 5.22
C GLY A 66 -6.03 8.39 5.43
N LEU A 67 -6.79 7.75 6.30
CA LEU A 67 -8.16 8.16 6.66
C LEU A 67 -8.16 9.50 7.40
N ARG A 68 -7.23 9.69 8.34
CA ARG A 68 -7.08 10.98 9.03
C ARG A 68 -6.65 12.12 8.09
N VAL A 69 -5.80 11.84 7.11
CA VAL A 69 -5.42 12.83 6.08
C VAL A 69 -6.64 13.23 5.23
N ARG A 70 -7.57 12.32 4.98
CA ARG A 70 -8.86 12.60 4.34
C ARG A 70 -9.82 13.43 5.21
N GLY A 71 -9.48 13.68 6.46
CA GLY A 71 -10.29 14.46 7.39
C GLY A 71 -11.25 13.61 8.24
N GLU A 72 -11.13 12.27 8.22
CA GLU A 72 -11.95 11.42 9.07
C GLU A 72 -11.61 11.64 10.55
N LYS A 73 -12.66 11.86 11.37
CA LYS A 73 -12.58 12.18 12.80
C LYS A 73 -13.35 11.21 13.68
N SER A 74 -14.18 10.34 13.10
CA SER A 74 -14.95 9.36 13.84
C SER A 74 -14.03 8.24 14.31
N GLU A 75 -13.75 8.18 15.59
CA GLU A 75 -12.89 7.12 16.17
C GLU A 75 -13.48 5.73 15.93
N SER A 76 -14.80 5.55 16.07
CA SER A 76 -15.45 4.27 15.81
C SER A 76 -15.27 3.83 14.35
N TYR A 77 -15.42 4.75 13.38
CA TYR A 77 -15.19 4.44 11.97
C TYR A 77 -13.72 4.06 11.71
N LEU A 78 -12.79 4.79 12.34
CA LEU A 78 -11.36 4.50 12.22
C LEU A 78 -11.02 3.12 12.80
N GLU A 79 -11.59 2.76 13.98
CA GLU A 79 -11.41 1.45 14.61
C GLU A 79 -11.89 0.33 13.68
N ASP A 80 -13.09 0.44 13.12
CA ASP A 80 -13.66 -0.54 12.22
C ASP A 80 -12.81 -0.71 10.94
N LYS A 81 -12.38 0.40 10.33
CA LYS A 81 -11.55 0.38 9.12
C LYS A 81 -10.16 -0.18 9.36
N VAL A 82 -9.54 0.19 10.48
CA VAL A 82 -8.22 -0.30 10.87
C VAL A 82 -8.27 -1.81 11.14
N GLU A 83 -9.27 -2.28 11.89
CA GLU A 83 -9.45 -3.72 12.14
C GLU A 83 -9.66 -4.49 10.82
N ALA A 84 -10.54 -4.00 9.94
CA ALA A 84 -10.79 -4.62 8.65
C ALA A 84 -9.51 -4.70 7.79
N ALA A 85 -8.76 -3.60 7.69
CA ALA A 85 -7.52 -3.54 6.93
C ALA A 85 -6.43 -4.48 7.49
N LEU A 86 -6.29 -4.57 8.81
CA LEU A 86 -5.34 -5.48 9.46
C LEU A 86 -5.75 -6.94 9.29
N LYS A 87 -7.04 -7.26 9.26
CA LYS A 87 -7.55 -8.59 8.92
C LYS A 87 -7.25 -8.94 7.46
N SER A 88 -7.55 -8.04 6.53
CA SER A 88 -7.25 -8.23 5.11
C SER A 88 -5.76 -8.37 4.84
N ALA A 89 -4.89 -7.75 5.65
CA ALA A 89 -3.44 -7.91 5.57
C ALA A 89 -2.90 -9.11 6.37
N ALA A 90 -3.76 -10.01 6.86
CA ALA A 90 -3.41 -11.21 7.63
C ALA A 90 -2.48 -10.96 8.83
N ILE A 91 -2.61 -9.80 9.51
CA ILE A 91 -1.75 -9.44 10.66
C ILE A 91 -2.55 -9.18 11.95
N TRP A 92 -3.87 -9.06 11.88
CA TRP A 92 -4.73 -8.71 13.01
C TRP A 92 -4.44 -9.51 14.27
N ASN A 93 -4.38 -10.84 14.18
CA ASN A 93 -4.18 -11.71 15.33
C ASN A 93 -2.83 -11.51 16.04
N GLU A 94 -1.84 -10.96 15.35
CA GLU A 94 -0.51 -10.71 15.89
C GLU A 94 -0.40 -9.33 16.57
N VAL A 95 -1.31 -8.39 16.25
CA VAL A 95 -1.17 -6.99 16.66
C VAL A 95 -2.37 -6.44 17.45
N LYS A 96 -3.51 -7.12 17.47
CA LYS A 96 -4.77 -6.63 18.10
C LYS A 96 -4.62 -6.18 19.55
N ASP A 97 -3.75 -6.84 20.32
CA ASP A 97 -3.51 -6.54 21.73
C ASP A 97 -2.35 -5.53 21.93
N ARG A 98 -1.78 -5.00 20.81
CA ARG A 98 -0.58 -4.15 20.78
C ARG A 98 -0.76 -2.89 19.95
N MET A 99 -2.00 -2.46 19.70
CA MET A 99 -2.35 -1.38 18.75
C MET A 99 -1.69 -0.04 19.08
N THR A 100 -1.38 0.22 20.34
CA THR A 100 -0.73 1.45 20.83
C THR A 100 0.80 1.38 20.78
N GLU A 101 1.39 0.20 20.55
CA GLU A 101 2.84 0.05 20.45
C GLU A 101 3.38 0.66 19.14
N SER A 102 4.66 1.04 19.19
CA SER A 102 5.34 1.55 17.99
C SER A 102 5.41 0.49 16.89
N ALA A 103 5.01 0.86 15.69
CA ALA A 103 5.09 0.00 14.50
C ALA A 103 6.54 -0.41 14.16
N THR A 104 7.54 0.36 14.61
CA THR A 104 8.96 0.04 14.40
C THR A 104 9.44 -1.15 15.21
N ASN A 105 8.68 -1.59 16.23
CA ASN A 105 8.99 -2.77 17.05
C ASN A 105 8.56 -4.09 16.39
N LEU A 106 7.85 -4.02 15.28
CA LEU A 106 7.42 -5.20 14.53
C LEU A 106 8.59 -5.81 13.72
N SER A 107 8.52 -7.12 13.46
CA SER A 107 9.45 -7.79 12.55
C SER A 107 9.32 -7.25 11.11
N GLY A 108 10.32 -7.48 10.25
CA GLY A 108 10.28 -7.01 8.86
C GLY A 108 9.03 -7.46 8.08
N GLY A 109 8.66 -8.74 8.20
CA GLY A 109 7.45 -9.27 7.58
C GLY A 109 6.15 -8.67 8.15
N GLN A 110 6.11 -8.44 9.48
CA GLN A 110 4.98 -7.74 10.12
C GLN A 110 4.89 -6.28 9.67
N GLN A 111 6.02 -5.58 9.59
CA GLN A 111 6.05 -4.20 9.08
C GLN A 111 5.56 -4.13 7.63
N GLN A 112 5.93 -5.09 6.78
CA GLN A 112 5.47 -5.12 5.40
C GLN A 112 3.96 -5.34 5.31
N ARG A 113 3.41 -6.32 6.07
CA ARG A 113 1.96 -6.52 6.15
C ARG A 113 1.23 -5.31 6.74
N LEU A 114 1.83 -4.61 7.69
CA LEU A 114 1.28 -3.35 8.20
C LEU A 114 1.25 -2.26 7.12
N CYS A 115 2.29 -2.14 6.29
CA CYS A 115 2.30 -1.21 5.16
C CYS A 115 1.23 -1.56 4.11
N ILE A 116 0.96 -2.85 3.90
CA ILE A 116 -0.15 -3.31 3.05
C ILE A 116 -1.49 -2.94 3.69
N ALA A 117 -1.70 -3.19 4.99
CA ALA A 117 -2.90 -2.77 5.71
C ALA A 117 -3.14 -1.27 5.60
N ARG A 118 -2.09 -0.45 5.78
CA ARG A 118 -2.16 1.01 5.61
C ARG A 118 -2.64 1.40 4.21
N SER A 119 -2.19 0.69 3.19
CA SER A 119 -2.62 0.92 1.81
C SER A 119 -4.09 0.51 1.59
N LEU A 120 -4.51 -0.63 2.13
CA LEU A 120 -5.89 -1.13 2.01
C LEU A 120 -6.91 -0.28 2.75
N ALA A 121 -6.54 0.33 3.90
CA ALA A 121 -7.45 1.10 4.74
C ALA A 121 -8.12 2.27 4.02
N THR A 122 -7.53 2.79 2.95
CA THR A 122 -8.07 3.89 2.16
C THR A 122 -8.97 3.44 1.00
N ASP A 123 -9.28 2.16 0.90
CA ASP A 123 -10.03 1.54 -0.20
C ASP A 123 -9.49 1.97 -1.59
N PRO A 124 -8.22 1.71 -1.90
CA PRO A 124 -7.64 2.11 -3.17
C PRO A 124 -8.20 1.28 -4.34
N GLU A 125 -8.22 1.84 -5.53
CA GLU A 125 -8.57 1.13 -6.76
C GLU A 125 -7.41 0.25 -7.26
N ILE A 126 -6.18 0.74 -7.04
CA ILE A 126 -4.95 0.08 -7.47
C ILE A 126 -3.92 0.09 -6.35
N ILE A 127 -3.22 -1.03 -6.16
CA ILE A 127 -2.03 -1.10 -5.31
C ILE A 127 -0.81 -1.44 -6.16
N LEU A 128 0.20 -0.59 -6.04
CA LEU A 128 1.49 -0.77 -6.68
C LEU A 128 2.46 -1.45 -5.70
N PHE A 129 3.04 -2.58 -6.07
CA PHE A 129 4.05 -3.28 -5.30
C PHE A 129 5.42 -3.16 -5.96
N ASP A 130 6.36 -2.50 -5.29
CA ASP A 130 7.76 -2.34 -5.75
C ASP A 130 8.63 -3.37 -5.01
N GLU A 131 8.81 -4.57 -5.60
CA GLU A 131 9.59 -5.67 -5.04
C GLU A 131 9.24 -6.03 -3.56
N PRO A 132 7.98 -6.31 -3.22
CA PRO A 132 7.47 -6.31 -1.85
C PRO A 132 8.10 -7.34 -0.91
N THR A 133 8.85 -8.31 -1.43
CA THR A 133 9.43 -9.43 -0.66
C THR A 133 10.95 -9.47 -0.69
N SER A 134 11.61 -8.61 -1.47
CA SER A 134 13.06 -8.70 -1.70
C SER A 134 13.92 -8.48 -0.43
N ALA A 135 13.38 -7.84 0.61
CA ALA A 135 14.04 -7.59 1.88
C ALA A 135 13.59 -8.54 3.01
N LEU A 136 12.82 -9.59 2.66
CA LEU A 136 12.21 -10.50 3.64
C LEU A 136 12.86 -11.90 3.59
N ASP A 137 12.72 -12.62 4.70
CA ASP A 137 13.07 -14.03 4.76
C ASP A 137 12.06 -14.90 3.97
N PRO A 138 12.38 -16.18 3.67
CA PRO A 138 11.51 -17.03 2.84
C PRO A 138 10.12 -17.27 3.43
N ILE A 139 9.97 -17.32 4.76
CA ILE A 139 8.68 -17.56 5.42
C ILE A 139 7.79 -16.32 5.26
N ALA A 140 8.34 -15.15 5.56
CA ALA A 140 7.64 -13.88 5.37
C ALA A 140 7.30 -13.63 3.88
N THR A 141 8.19 -14.02 2.96
CA THR A 141 7.95 -13.96 1.51
C THR A 141 6.72 -14.78 1.13
N GLY A 142 6.62 -16.06 1.57
CA GLY A 142 5.45 -16.90 1.32
C GLY A 142 4.16 -16.28 1.82
N SER A 143 4.17 -15.76 3.05
CA SER A 143 2.98 -15.08 3.64
C SER A 143 2.54 -13.84 2.84
N ILE A 144 3.48 -13.06 2.28
CA ILE A 144 3.14 -11.91 1.44
C ILE A 144 2.58 -12.35 0.08
N GLU A 145 3.11 -13.43 -0.51
CA GLU A 145 2.61 -13.95 -1.78
C GLU A 145 1.19 -14.52 -1.65
N GLU A 146 0.90 -15.25 -0.58
CA GLU A 146 -0.46 -15.72 -0.24
C GLU A 146 -1.41 -14.53 -0.07
N LEU A 147 -1.00 -13.51 0.69
CA LEU A 147 -1.76 -12.30 0.90
C LEU A 147 -2.06 -11.58 -0.42
N ILE A 148 -1.10 -11.45 -1.33
CA ILE A 148 -1.31 -10.86 -2.66
C ILE A 148 -2.36 -11.66 -3.43
N GLY A 149 -2.28 -13.00 -3.37
CA GLY A 149 -3.26 -13.89 -3.99
C GLY A 149 -4.69 -13.70 -3.47
N GLU A 150 -4.86 -13.36 -2.18
CA GLU A 150 -6.17 -13.09 -1.58
C GLU A 150 -6.73 -11.72 -1.97
N ILE A 151 -5.90 -10.67 -1.91
CA ILE A 151 -6.37 -9.30 -2.14
C ILE A 151 -6.54 -8.96 -3.63
N LYS A 152 -5.92 -9.69 -4.57
CA LYS A 152 -6.06 -9.44 -6.02
C LYS A 152 -7.50 -9.57 -6.53
N ASN A 153 -8.38 -10.24 -5.77
CA ASN A 153 -9.81 -10.33 -6.09
C ASN A 153 -10.60 -9.08 -5.64
N GLN A 154 -9.99 -8.19 -4.86
CA GLN A 154 -10.63 -7.01 -4.28
C GLN A 154 -10.12 -5.71 -4.87
N VAL A 155 -8.86 -5.68 -5.32
CA VAL A 155 -8.17 -4.49 -5.80
C VAL A 155 -7.26 -4.85 -6.97
N THR A 156 -7.13 -3.95 -7.93
CA THR A 156 -6.17 -4.13 -9.04
C THR A 156 -4.73 -4.03 -8.51
N ILE A 157 -3.87 -4.98 -8.89
CA ILE A 157 -2.48 -5.03 -8.43
C ILE A 157 -1.53 -4.89 -9.62
N LEU A 158 -0.59 -3.96 -9.50
CA LEU A 158 0.60 -3.91 -10.34
C LEU A 158 1.82 -4.24 -9.48
N ILE A 159 2.55 -5.27 -9.85
CA ILE A 159 3.75 -5.71 -9.13
C ILE A 159 4.99 -5.64 -10.02
N VAL A 160 6.07 -5.07 -9.49
CA VAL A 160 7.41 -5.17 -10.07
C VAL A 160 8.21 -6.12 -9.20
N THR A 161 8.79 -7.14 -9.81
CA THR A 161 9.68 -8.09 -9.15
C THR A 161 10.78 -8.53 -10.12
N HIS A 162 11.97 -8.78 -9.60
CA HIS A 162 13.05 -9.43 -10.34
C HIS A 162 13.07 -10.94 -10.13
N ASN A 163 12.19 -11.47 -9.26
CA ASN A 163 12.06 -12.91 -9.02
C ASN A 163 11.02 -13.52 -9.95
N MET A 164 11.48 -14.21 -10.99
CA MET A 164 10.61 -14.83 -12.00
C MET A 164 9.69 -15.90 -11.42
N GLN A 165 10.13 -16.60 -10.36
CA GLN A 165 9.29 -17.60 -9.69
C GLN A 165 8.15 -16.94 -8.91
N GLN A 166 8.40 -15.81 -8.28
CA GLN A 166 7.37 -15.00 -7.66
C GLN A 166 6.36 -14.50 -8.70
N ALA A 167 6.86 -13.92 -9.81
CA ALA A 167 5.99 -13.47 -10.89
C ALA A 167 5.03 -14.57 -11.35
N ALA A 168 5.53 -15.80 -11.56
CA ALA A 168 4.71 -16.94 -11.98
C ALA A 168 3.68 -17.40 -10.94
N ARG A 169 3.91 -17.14 -9.64
CA ARG A 169 2.95 -17.53 -8.58
C ARG A 169 1.85 -16.50 -8.34
N VAL A 170 2.14 -15.20 -8.53
CA VAL A 170 1.21 -14.12 -8.16
C VAL A 170 0.49 -13.48 -9.36
N SER A 171 1.01 -13.64 -10.58
CA SER A 171 0.35 -13.14 -11.80
C SER A 171 -0.87 -13.99 -12.19
N ASP A 172 -1.75 -13.40 -12.96
CA ASP A 172 -2.88 -14.08 -13.61
C ASP A 172 -2.42 -14.88 -14.83
#